data_b821284ae0295fa0227502ac036c186b
#
_entry.id   b821284ae0295fa0227502ac036c186b
#
_cell.length_a   1.000
_cell.length_b   1.000
_cell.length_c   1.000
_cell.angle_alpha   90.00
_cell.angle_beta   90.00
_cell.angle_gamma   90.00
#
_symmetry.space_group_name_H-M   'P 1'
#
loop_
_entity.id
_entity.type
_entity.pdbx_description
1 polymer ?
#
loop_
_entity_poly.entity_id
_entity_poly.type
_entity_poly.pdbx_seq_one_letter_code
_entity_poly.pdbx_strand_id
1 'polypeptide(L)'
;YDYVSSVRNISNEEIDKITEKLLQNLNVAQNIKTSPSKGCPVIFTPHGLYQTILSPLLVSFNGNNLSKNLSILSNRENENIFDEKITIIDNPLLDYSPSSRSFDAEGTSSQVNKLIDKGKFISGLFDLKSSSEYGCESNGCAERSLSSNTFPSTSNLIMNEGDIGVDKMIN
;
A
#
# COMPACT_ATOMS: atom_id res chain seq x y z
N TYR A 1 -9.55 3.15 -16.33
CA TYR A 1 -8.66 4.32 -16.28
C TYR A 1 -7.29 3.93 -15.75
N ASP A 2 -6.28 4.73 -16.05
CA ASP A 2 -4.94 4.60 -15.49
C ASP A 2 -4.41 5.99 -15.17
N TYR A 3 -3.37 6.10 -14.35
CA TYR A 3 -2.80 7.39 -13.97
C TYR A 3 -1.29 7.29 -13.70
N VAL A 4 -0.60 8.40 -13.82
CA VAL A 4 0.75 8.60 -13.34
C VAL A 4 0.77 9.85 -12.47
N SER A 5 1.56 9.84 -11.42
CA SER A 5 1.74 11.01 -10.56
C SER A 5 3.21 11.18 -10.17
N SER A 6 3.64 12.43 -10.08
CA SER A 6 4.97 12.82 -9.62
C SER A 6 4.89 14.22 -9.00
N VAL A 7 5.81 14.54 -8.09
CA VAL A 7 5.98 15.91 -7.55
C VAL A 7 6.69 16.85 -8.53
N ARG A 8 7.14 16.31 -9.67
CA ARG A 8 7.77 17.06 -10.76
C ARG A 8 6.93 16.98 -12.03
N ASN A 9 7.54 17.22 -13.16
CA ASN A 9 6.86 17.14 -14.44
C ASN A 9 6.60 15.70 -14.86
N ILE A 10 5.45 15.47 -15.46
CA ILE A 10 5.12 14.24 -16.16
C ILE A 10 5.63 14.41 -17.60
N SER A 11 6.40 13.45 -18.08
CA SER A 11 6.93 13.46 -19.45
C SER A 11 5.88 13.02 -20.47
N ASN A 12 6.02 13.47 -21.73
CA ASN A 12 5.15 12.98 -22.80
C ASN A 12 5.27 11.47 -22.99
N GLU A 13 6.47 10.90 -22.78
CA GLU A 13 6.70 9.45 -22.87
C GLU A 13 5.85 8.66 -21.84
N GLU A 14 5.69 9.18 -20.63
CA GLU A 14 4.83 8.58 -19.61
C GLU A 14 3.35 8.64 -20.00
N ILE A 15 2.93 9.74 -20.62
CA ILE A 15 1.56 9.90 -21.14
C ILE A 15 1.31 8.92 -22.28
N ASP A 16 2.26 8.79 -23.20
CA ASP A 16 2.15 7.87 -24.34
C ASP A 16 2.07 6.41 -23.87
N LYS A 17 2.89 6.00 -22.90
CA LYS A 17 2.83 4.65 -22.28
C LYS A 17 1.47 4.33 -21.68
N ILE A 18 0.88 5.31 -20.94
CA ILE A 18 -0.46 5.12 -20.36
C ILE A 18 -1.51 5.01 -21.46
N THR A 19 -1.41 5.83 -22.50
CA THR A 19 -2.35 5.81 -23.63
C THR A 19 -2.31 4.48 -24.34
N GLU A 20 -1.13 3.95 -24.66
CA GLU A 20 -0.97 2.63 -25.27
C GLU A 20 -1.56 1.52 -24.40
N LYS A 21 -1.28 1.55 -23.09
CA LYS A 21 -1.83 0.58 -22.15
C LYS A 21 -3.35 0.63 -22.08
N LEU A 22 -3.95 1.82 -22.08
CA LEU A 22 -5.41 1.97 -22.12
C LEU A 22 -6.01 1.41 -23.39
N LEU A 23 -5.40 1.67 -24.56
CA LEU A 23 -5.85 1.12 -25.84
C LEU A 23 -5.77 -0.42 -25.88
N GLN A 24 -4.69 -1.00 -25.35
CA GLN A 24 -4.55 -2.45 -25.22
C GLN A 24 -5.65 -3.03 -24.32
N ASN A 25 -5.90 -2.43 -23.16
CA ASN A 25 -6.94 -2.86 -22.23
C ASN A 25 -8.34 -2.78 -22.86
N LEU A 26 -8.64 -1.73 -23.64
CA LEU A 26 -9.90 -1.60 -24.37
C LEU A 26 -10.07 -2.71 -25.41
N ASN A 27 -9.03 -3.04 -26.15
CA ASN A 27 -9.08 -4.12 -27.14
C ASN A 27 -9.32 -5.49 -26.48
N VAL A 28 -8.67 -5.76 -25.34
CA VAL A 28 -8.88 -7.00 -24.59
C VAL A 28 -10.30 -7.06 -24.01
N ALA A 29 -10.82 -5.94 -23.50
CA ALA A 29 -12.15 -5.86 -22.89
C ALA A 29 -13.30 -6.10 -23.87
N GLN A 30 -13.07 -6.00 -25.18
CA GLN A 30 -14.06 -6.34 -26.21
C GLN A 30 -14.33 -7.85 -26.27
N ASN A 31 -13.39 -8.68 -25.80
CA ASN A 31 -13.50 -10.13 -25.81
C ASN A 31 -14.11 -10.65 -24.51
N ILE A 32 -15.43 -10.58 -24.41
CA ILE A 32 -16.15 -11.07 -23.23
C ILE A 32 -16.09 -12.60 -23.18
N LYS A 33 -15.64 -13.13 -22.04
CA LYS A 33 -15.61 -14.58 -21.76
C LYS A 33 -16.47 -14.86 -20.53
N THR A 34 -17.03 -16.05 -20.48
CA THR A 34 -17.74 -16.53 -19.28
C THR A 34 -16.74 -16.77 -18.15
N SER A 35 -17.10 -16.32 -16.96
CA SER A 35 -16.29 -16.59 -15.74
C SER A 35 -16.20 -18.11 -15.51
N PRO A 36 -15.03 -18.64 -15.10
CA PRO A 36 -14.91 -20.04 -14.73
C PRO A 36 -15.86 -20.38 -13.57
N SER A 37 -16.47 -21.55 -13.64
CA SER A 37 -17.44 -22.03 -12.64
C SER A 37 -16.79 -22.61 -11.39
N LYS A 38 -15.48 -22.78 -11.36
CA LYS A 38 -14.70 -23.33 -10.24
C LYS A 38 -13.57 -22.36 -9.89
N GLY A 39 -13.02 -22.50 -8.68
CA GLY A 39 -11.86 -21.73 -8.25
C GLY A 39 -10.71 -21.83 -9.25
N CYS A 40 -10.16 -20.70 -9.65
CA CYS A 40 -9.01 -20.58 -10.54
C CYS A 40 -7.98 -19.61 -9.95
N PRO A 41 -6.71 -19.71 -10.32
CA PRO A 41 -5.73 -18.68 -10.00
C PRO A 41 -6.17 -17.33 -10.54
N VAL A 42 -5.92 -16.28 -9.77
CA VAL A 42 -6.27 -14.89 -10.13
C VAL A 42 -5.01 -14.05 -10.17
N ILE A 43 -4.80 -13.36 -11.27
CA ILE A 43 -3.74 -12.37 -11.42
C ILE A 43 -4.35 -10.99 -11.19
N PHE A 44 -3.84 -10.31 -10.17
CA PHE A 44 -4.24 -8.94 -9.89
C PHE A 44 -3.32 -7.96 -10.61
N THR A 45 -3.89 -7.01 -11.34
CA THR A 45 -3.13 -5.82 -11.74
C THR A 45 -2.73 -5.02 -10.51
N PRO A 46 -1.70 -4.15 -10.55
CA PRO A 46 -1.32 -3.31 -9.40
C PRO A 46 -2.50 -2.52 -8.81
N HIS A 47 -3.33 -1.92 -9.68
CA HIS A 47 -4.54 -1.22 -9.23
C HIS A 47 -5.58 -2.15 -8.62
N GLY A 48 -5.82 -3.32 -9.23
CA GLY A 48 -6.73 -4.34 -8.70
C GLY A 48 -6.27 -4.85 -7.33
N LEU A 49 -4.98 -5.14 -7.17
CA LEU A 49 -4.39 -5.55 -5.91
C LEU A 49 -4.58 -4.48 -4.82
N TYR A 50 -4.30 -3.22 -5.15
CA TYR A 50 -4.49 -2.12 -4.21
C TYR A 50 -5.94 -2.02 -3.75
N GLN A 51 -6.90 -1.98 -4.65
CA GLN A 51 -8.31 -1.78 -4.32
C GLN A 51 -8.93 -2.96 -3.56
N THR A 52 -8.55 -4.18 -3.90
CA THR A 52 -9.22 -5.37 -3.35
C THR A 52 -8.54 -5.94 -2.11
N ILE A 53 -7.24 -5.80 -1.98
CA ILE A 53 -6.45 -6.41 -0.91
C ILE A 53 -5.75 -5.37 -0.04
N LEU A 54 -4.94 -4.47 -0.63
CA LEU A 54 -4.12 -3.56 0.15
C LEU A 54 -4.96 -2.49 0.86
N SER A 55 -5.93 -1.87 0.20
CA SER A 55 -6.75 -0.82 0.80
C SER A 55 -7.52 -1.31 2.04
N PRO A 56 -8.22 -2.46 2.04
CA PRO A 56 -8.78 -3.03 3.26
C PRO A 56 -7.73 -3.40 4.32
N LEU A 57 -6.57 -3.89 3.89
CA LEU A 57 -5.49 -4.27 4.80
C LEU A 57 -4.89 -3.06 5.52
N LEU A 58 -4.83 -1.88 4.88
CA LEU A 58 -4.34 -0.65 5.48
C LEU A 58 -5.12 -0.24 6.74
N VAL A 59 -6.42 -0.53 6.78
CA VAL A 59 -7.24 -0.33 7.98
C VAL A 59 -6.71 -1.15 9.16
N SER A 60 -6.17 -2.33 8.88
CA SER A 60 -5.60 -3.23 9.90
C SER A 60 -4.24 -2.77 10.42
N PHE A 61 -3.47 -2.00 9.64
CA PHE A 61 -2.20 -1.42 10.08
C PHE A 61 -2.37 -0.10 10.84
N ASN A 62 -3.57 0.46 10.89
CA ASN A 62 -3.81 1.74 11.54
C ASN A 62 -3.66 1.62 13.08
N GLY A 63 -2.78 2.44 13.65
CA GLY A 63 -2.44 2.44 15.07
C GLY A 63 -3.64 2.65 15.99
N ASN A 64 -4.63 3.47 15.58
CA ASN A 64 -5.86 3.64 16.34
C ASN A 64 -6.70 2.35 16.43
N ASN A 65 -6.65 1.48 15.41
CA ASN A 65 -7.35 0.20 15.43
C ASN A 65 -6.56 -0.84 16.23
N LEU A 66 -5.23 -0.81 16.10
CA LEU A 66 -4.34 -1.70 16.87
C LEU A 66 -4.42 -1.42 18.37
N SER A 67 -4.34 -0.15 18.79
CA SER A 67 -4.39 0.24 20.20
C SER A 67 -5.72 -0.14 20.89
N LYS A 68 -6.81 -0.19 20.13
CA LYS A 68 -8.14 -0.56 20.63
C LYS A 68 -8.51 -2.03 20.42
N ASN A 69 -7.58 -2.86 19.95
CA ASN A 69 -7.85 -4.26 19.59
C ASN A 69 -8.97 -4.45 18.56
N LEU A 70 -9.14 -3.49 17.65
CA LEU A 70 -10.13 -3.54 16.57
C LEU A 70 -9.54 -4.08 15.24
N SER A 71 -8.23 -4.25 15.18
CA SER A 71 -7.54 -4.81 14.03
C SER A 71 -7.43 -6.33 14.14
N ILE A 72 -7.56 -7.02 13.01
CA ILE A 72 -7.23 -8.46 12.90
C ILE A 72 -5.75 -8.76 13.17
N LEU A 73 -4.90 -7.73 13.17
CA LEU A 73 -3.45 -7.80 13.43
C LEU A 73 -3.10 -7.49 14.88
N SER A 74 -4.07 -7.10 15.73
CA SER A 74 -3.80 -6.78 17.12
C SER A 74 -3.21 -7.96 17.87
N ASN A 75 -2.10 -7.73 18.59
CA ASN A 75 -1.34 -8.71 19.36
C ASN A 75 -0.74 -9.86 18.51
N ARG A 76 -0.48 -9.62 17.23
CA ARG A 76 0.07 -10.62 16.31
C ARG A 76 1.43 -10.23 15.73
N GLU A 77 2.16 -9.34 16.39
CA GLU A 77 3.52 -8.94 15.99
C GLU A 77 4.43 -10.17 15.91
N ASN A 78 5.24 -10.21 14.86
CA ASN A 78 6.15 -11.30 14.50
C ASN A 78 5.47 -12.63 14.12
N GLU A 79 4.15 -12.68 14.02
CA GLU A 79 3.46 -13.85 13.46
C GLU A 79 3.56 -13.88 11.93
N ASN A 80 3.64 -15.08 11.37
CA ASN A 80 3.52 -15.30 9.93
C ASN A 80 2.03 -15.19 9.54
N ILE A 81 1.69 -14.13 8.83
CA ILE A 81 0.31 -13.82 8.41
C ILE A 81 0.13 -14.04 6.92
N PHE A 82 1.21 -13.82 6.16
CA PHE A 82 1.24 -13.94 4.71
C PHE A 82 2.33 -14.93 4.27
N ASP A 83 2.35 -15.22 2.98
CA ASP A 83 3.44 -15.96 2.35
C ASP A 83 4.78 -15.21 2.55
N GLU A 84 5.88 -15.96 2.76
CA GLU A 84 7.22 -15.41 2.98
C GLU A 84 7.75 -14.54 1.82
N LYS A 85 7.15 -14.65 0.64
CA LYS A 85 7.47 -13.81 -0.51
C LYS A 85 6.93 -12.38 -0.38
N ILE A 86 6.04 -12.11 0.57
CA ILE A 86 5.38 -10.81 0.70
C ILE A 86 6.14 -9.94 1.70
N THR A 87 6.60 -8.78 1.22
CA THR A 87 7.12 -7.70 2.04
C THR A 87 6.39 -6.42 1.67
N ILE A 88 5.88 -5.69 2.67
CA ILE A 88 5.16 -4.43 2.50
C ILE A 88 5.80 -3.39 3.40
N ILE A 89 6.19 -2.27 2.81
CA ILE A 89 6.76 -1.12 3.53
C ILE A 89 6.00 0.16 3.21
N ASP A 90 5.95 1.08 4.14
CA ASP A 90 5.57 2.47 3.92
C ASP A 90 6.83 3.34 3.94
N ASN A 91 7.13 4.00 2.82
CA ASN A 91 8.36 4.78 2.69
C ASN A 91 8.08 6.25 2.36
N PRO A 92 8.00 7.12 3.36
CA PRO A 92 7.83 8.56 3.16
C PRO A 92 9.10 9.27 2.64
N LEU A 93 10.23 8.57 2.55
CA LEU A 93 11.52 9.14 2.16
C LEU A 93 11.90 8.86 0.70
N LEU A 94 10.98 8.35 -0.11
CA LEU A 94 11.19 8.14 -1.54
C LEU A 94 11.39 9.46 -2.28
N ASP A 95 12.45 9.55 -3.08
CA ASP A 95 12.70 10.72 -3.91
C ASP A 95 11.54 10.93 -4.91
N TYR A 96 11.05 12.16 -4.97
CA TYR A 96 10.02 12.62 -5.92
C TYR A 96 8.68 11.90 -5.90
N SER A 97 8.41 11.07 -4.90
CA SER A 97 7.09 10.47 -4.74
C SER A 97 6.07 11.45 -4.17
N PRO A 98 4.79 11.36 -4.57
CA PRO A 98 3.76 12.36 -4.22
C PRO A 98 3.54 12.57 -2.72
N SER A 99 3.72 11.51 -1.92
CA SER A 99 3.50 11.55 -0.47
C SER A 99 4.80 11.59 0.35
N SER A 100 5.93 11.93 -0.29
CA SER A 100 7.21 12.00 0.40
C SER A 100 7.33 13.25 1.26
N ARG A 101 7.84 13.05 2.48
CA ARG A 101 7.96 14.09 3.49
C ARG A 101 9.08 13.77 4.48
N SER A 102 9.75 14.78 5.02
CA SER A 102 10.81 14.63 6.03
C SER A 102 10.28 14.49 7.46
N PHE A 103 9.06 14.99 7.71
CA PHE A 103 8.35 14.90 8.99
C PHE A 103 6.85 14.82 8.72
N ASP A 104 6.14 14.25 9.67
CA ASP A 104 4.70 14.09 9.61
C ASP A 104 3.92 15.33 10.07
N ALA A 105 2.59 15.26 10.17
CA ALA A 105 1.74 16.37 10.56
C ALA A 105 1.85 16.76 12.05
N GLU A 106 2.56 15.98 12.86
CA GLU A 106 2.85 16.25 14.27
C GLU A 106 4.29 16.71 14.50
N GLY A 107 5.11 16.81 13.43
CA GLY A 107 6.53 17.18 13.49
C GLY A 107 7.45 16.02 13.85
N THR A 108 6.95 14.79 13.91
CA THR A 108 7.77 13.59 14.09
C THR A 108 8.53 13.28 12.81
N SER A 109 9.84 13.00 12.93
CA SER A 109 10.66 12.63 11.77
C SER A 109 10.10 11.40 11.05
N SER A 110 9.95 11.51 9.74
CA SER A 110 9.52 10.39 8.92
C SER A 110 10.59 9.30 8.86
N GLN A 111 10.17 8.06 8.84
CA GLN A 111 11.06 6.90 8.71
C GLN A 111 10.43 5.83 7.83
N VAL A 112 11.25 4.92 7.32
CA VAL A 112 10.77 3.77 6.56
C VAL A 112 10.12 2.78 7.51
N ASN A 113 8.81 2.56 7.36
CA ASN A 113 8.01 1.69 8.22
C ASN A 113 7.81 0.33 7.54
N LYS A 114 8.42 -0.71 8.09
CA LYS A 114 8.20 -2.08 7.62
C LYS A 114 6.93 -2.62 8.28
N LEU A 115 5.89 -2.83 7.47
CA LEU A 115 4.58 -3.33 7.92
C LEU A 115 4.56 -4.86 7.92
N ILE A 116 4.97 -5.45 6.80
CA ILE A 116 5.16 -6.89 6.63
C ILE A 116 6.59 -7.15 6.16
N ASP A 117 7.27 -8.07 6.78
CA ASP A 117 8.60 -8.53 6.39
C ASP A 117 8.59 -10.05 6.18
N LYS A 118 8.74 -10.49 4.93
CA LYS A 118 8.74 -11.91 4.56
C LYS A 118 7.56 -12.68 5.21
N GLY A 119 6.36 -12.14 5.00
CA GLY A 119 5.12 -12.71 5.52
C GLY A 119 4.81 -12.41 6.98
N LYS A 120 5.74 -11.88 7.75
CA LYS A 120 5.53 -11.55 9.17
C LYS A 120 4.98 -10.15 9.35
N PHE A 121 4.00 -9.98 10.22
CA PHE A 121 3.57 -8.67 10.67
C PHE A 121 4.63 -8.08 11.61
N ILE A 122 5.15 -6.90 11.29
CA ILE A 122 6.22 -6.25 12.05
C ILE A 122 5.68 -5.09 12.88
N SER A 123 4.93 -4.18 12.26
CA SER A 123 4.44 -2.98 12.94
C SER A 123 3.21 -2.40 12.25
N GLY A 124 2.45 -1.61 12.98
CA GLY A 124 1.45 -0.70 12.43
C GLY A 124 2.02 0.69 12.15
N LEU A 125 1.12 1.59 11.78
CA LEU A 125 1.37 3.02 11.57
C LEU A 125 0.82 3.78 12.77
N PHE A 126 1.69 4.53 13.48
CA PHE A 126 1.35 5.17 14.74
C PHE A 126 1.65 6.67 14.71
N ASP A 127 0.65 7.49 15.02
CA ASP A 127 0.82 8.89 15.44
C ASP A 127 1.17 8.98 16.94
N LEU A 128 1.37 10.16 17.47
CA LEU A 128 1.73 10.35 18.90
C LEU A 128 0.64 9.82 19.84
N LYS A 129 -0.63 9.96 19.47
CA LYS A 129 -1.74 9.50 20.30
C LYS A 129 -1.83 7.97 20.30
N SER A 130 -1.94 7.36 19.15
CA SER A 130 -2.10 5.91 19.03
C SER A 130 -0.87 5.16 19.53
N SER A 131 0.33 5.71 19.36
CA SER A 131 1.56 5.12 19.89
C SER A 131 1.58 5.12 21.43
N SER A 132 1.17 6.22 22.06
CA SER A 132 1.02 6.29 23.52
C SER A 132 -0.02 5.29 24.05
N GLU A 133 -1.17 5.16 23.36
CA GLU A 133 -2.22 4.21 23.73
C GLU A 133 -1.77 2.75 23.53
N TYR A 134 -0.93 2.47 22.52
CA TYR A 134 -0.42 1.13 22.21
C TYR A 134 0.79 0.74 23.05
N GLY A 135 1.55 1.71 23.57
CA GLY A 135 2.78 1.51 24.34
C GLY A 135 4.04 1.39 23.47
N CYS A 136 4.08 2.07 22.34
CA CYS A 136 5.25 2.16 21.45
C CYS A 136 5.61 3.62 21.14
N GLU A 137 6.64 3.86 20.33
CA GLU A 137 6.97 5.18 19.80
C GLU A 137 6.22 5.49 18.52
N SER A 138 5.90 6.77 18.26
CA SER A 138 5.38 7.21 16.97
C SER A 138 6.41 6.96 15.87
N ASN A 139 5.95 6.50 14.73
CA ASN A 139 6.81 6.19 13.59
C ASN A 139 6.68 7.17 12.42
N GLY A 140 6.26 8.41 12.71
CA GLY A 140 6.29 9.52 11.76
C GLY A 140 5.28 9.39 10.62
N CYS A 141 4.10 8.87 10.93
CA CYS A 141 3.07 8.61 9.92
C CYS A 141 1.76 9.39 10.14
N ALA A 142 1.77 10.39 11.04
CA ALA A 142 0.61 11.23 11.26
C ALA A 142 0.25 12.04 10.01
N GLU A 143 -1.03 12.06 9.67
CA GLU A 143 -1.61 12.92 8.65
C GLU A 143 -2.72 13.76 9.23
N ARG A 144 -3.06 14.87 8.58
CA ARG A 144 -4.09 15.80 9.02
C ARG A 144 -4.82 16.40 7.84
N SER A 145 -6.13 16.39 7.86
CA SER A 145 -6.96 17.19 6.96
C SER A 145 -7.30 18.56 7.59
N LEU A 146 -7.84 19.48 6.80
CA LEU A 146 -8.24 20.81 7.28
C LEU A 146 -9.29 20.77 8.40
N SER A 147 -10.08 19.70 8.47
CA SER A 147 -11.22 19.56 9.39
C SER A 147 -11.09 18.40 10.36
N SER A 148 -9.94 17.72 10.43
CA SER A 148 -9.74 16.57 11.33
C SER A 148 -8.59 16.78 12.31
N ASN A 149 -8.61 16.02 13.39
CA ASN A 149 -7.43 15.77 14.19
C ASN A 149 -6.42 14.96 13.39
N THR A 150 -5.19 14.86 13.87
CA THR A 150 -4.19 13.95 13.32
C THR A 150 -4.65 12.49 13.42
N PHE A 151 -4.23 11.69 12.47
CA PHE A 151 -4.51 10.26 12.43
C PHE A 151 -3.37 9.52 11.70
N PRO A 152 -3.10 8.25 12.05
CA PRO A 152 -2.12 7.44 11.34
C PRO A 152 -2.53 7.18 9.90
N SER A 153 -1.62 7.42 8.96
CA SER A 153 -1.84 7.21 7.53
C SER A 153 -0.58 6.70 6.84
N THR A 154 -0.76 6.07 5.69
CA THR A 154 0.34 5.69 4.81
C THR A 154 0.85 6.88 4.02
N SER A 155 2.12 6.79 3.61
CA SER A 155 2.74 7.70 2.65
C SER A 155 2.85 7.03 1.27
N ASN A 156 3.98 6.41 0.98
CA ASN A 156 4.21 5.68 -0.26
C ASN A 156 4.33 4.19 0.06
N LEU A 157 3.23 3.46 -0.16
CA LEU A 157 3.17 2.03 0.08
C LEU A 157 3.88 1.27 -1.03
N ILE A 158 4.81 0.41 -0.67
CA ILE A 158 5.59 -0.41 -1.59
C ILE A 158 5.40 -1.87 -1.20
N MET A 159 5.05 -2.69 -2.19
CA MET A 159 5.10 -4.14 -2.10
C MET A 159 6.25 -4.63 -2.98
N ASN A 160 7.04 -5.57 -2.47
CA ASN A 160 8.16 -6.11 -3.23
C ASN A 160 7.72 -6.83 -4.51
N GLU A 161 8.59 -6.82 -5.50
CA GLU A 161 8.40 -7.57 -6.74
C GLU A 161 8.56 -9.07 -6.49
N GLY A 162 7.87 -9.87 -7.28
CA GLY A 162 8.04 -11.32 -7.35
C GLY A 162 9.04 -11.72 -8.43
N ASP A 163 9.38 -13.00 -8.46
CA ASP A 163 10.38 -13.55 -9.39
C ASP A 163 9.80 -13.94 -10.76
N ILE A 164 8.49 -13.85 -10.93
CA ILE A 164 7.77 -14.31 -12.12
C ILE A 164 7.23 -13.11 -12.90
N GLY A 165 7.68 -12.95 -14.14
CA GLY A 165 7.13 -11.92 -15.04
C GLY A 165 5.68 -12.21 -15.45
N VAL A 166 4.92 -11.15 -15.74
CA VAL A 166 3.49 -11.21 -16.09
C VAL A 166 3.19 -12.20 -17.23
N ASP A 167 4.03 -12.24 -18.28
CA ASP A 167 3.86 -13.14 -19.40
C ASP A 167 3.89 -14.63 -19.02
N LYS A 168 4.69 -14.97 -18.00
CA LYS A 168 4.75 -16.33 -17.45
C LYS A 168 3.60 -16.66 -16.50
N MET A 169 2.93 -15.64 -15.96
CA MET A 169 1.75 -15.85 -15.12
C MET A 169 0.50 -16.10 -15.97
N ILE A 170 0.46 -15.57 -17.21
CA ILE A 170 -0.67 -15.68 -18.13
C ILE A 170 -0.64 -17.00 -18.90
N ASN A 171 0.53 -17.59 -19.13
CA ASN A 171 0.74 -18.86 -19.85
C ASN A 171 0.85 -20.03 -18.88
#